data_99d5c753ab4a06e90cf26bfdd4965541
#
_entry.id   99d5c753ab4a06e90cf26bfdd4965541
#
_cell.length_a   1.000
_cell.length_b   1.000
_cell.length_c   1.000
_cell.angle_alpha   90.00
_cell.angle_beta   90.00
_cell.angle_gamma   90.00
#
_symmetry.space_group_name_H-M   'P 1'
#
loop_
_entity.id
_entity.type
_entity.pdbx_description
1 polymer ?
#
loop_
_entity_poly.entity_id
_entity_poly.type
_entity_poly.pdbx_seq_one_letter_code
_entity_poly.pdbx_strand_id
1 'polypeptide(L)'
;MTTERTDVWRGSIRIIELTMLWGAFLQLGLRAAQNTAASPPQAPQTLSTPSRIDPKAQPLLDGVIRALGGPAFLRFKTMTTRGRVYAIEDETTAGLAPYVSAVEYPDKRRFSYGKKQPVTLINNGDQAWELDRYGQTSQRPEQVYRWKVSTRYSMENLLRLRIHEPSVLIQPGGVDFVDNVPTQGLDITEPGGTHVRLDLNRQTFLPVRITYRVQNPTTREWDEFSDVYGDYQNVQGIMTPMHLTRYLNDERVSETYRNSARYDEDYPAGYFQPTG
;
A
#
# COMPACT_ATOMS: atom_id res chain seq x y z
N MET A 1 -20.03 -4.96 -31.08
CA MET A 1 -18.65 -5.52 -30.91
C MET A 1 -17.89 -4.72 -29.87
N THR A 2 -18.34 -4.66 -28.59
CA THR A 2 -17.75 -3.78 -27.54
C THR A 2 -17.96 -4.34 -26.13
N THR A 3 -18.36 -5.58 -26.00
CA THR A 3 -18.70 -6.21 -24.71
C THR A 3 -17.54 -7.02 -24.10
N GLU A 4 -16.54 -7.40 -24.89
CA GLU A 4 -15.46 -8.28 -24.44
C GLU A 4 -14.36 -7.59 -23.62
N ARG A 5 -14.09 -6.30 -23.81
CA ARG A 5 -12.97 -5.61 -23.12
C ARG A 5 -13.19 -5.31 -21.63
N THR A 6 -14.43 -5.28 -21.17
CA THR A 6 -14.75 -5.08 -19.74
C THR A 6 -14.64 -6.38 -18.96
N ASP A 7 -14.83 -7.51 -19.61
CA ASP A 7 -14.71 -8.83 -19.00
C ASP A 7 -13.25 -9.26 -18.83
N VAL A 8 -12.34 -8.82 -19.73
CA VAL A 8 -10.90 -9.01 -19.61
C VAL A 8 -10.36 -8.36 -18.34
N TRP A 9 -10.81 -7.15 -18.03
CA TRP A 9 -10.37 -6.45 -16.81
C TRP A 9 -10.83 -7.16 -15.52
N ARG A 10 -11.98 -7.76 -15.53
CA ARG A 10 -12.45 -8.64 -14.43
C ARG A 10 -11.69 -9.96 -14.39
N GLY A 11 -11.33 -10.49 -15.54
CA GLY A 11 -10.49 -11.67 -15.68
C GLY A 11 -9.10 -11.41 -15.10
N SER A 12 -8.44 -10.34 -15.54
CA SER A 12 -7.04 -10.05 -15.18
C SER A 12 -6.87 -9.71 -13.70
N ILE A 13 -7.82 -8.97 -13.09
CA ILE A 13 -7.81 -8.76 -11.63
C ILE A 13 -8.16 -10.05 -10.88
N ARG A 14 -8.92 -10.97 -11.49
CA ARG A 14 -9.22 -12.28 -10.91
C ARG A 14 -8.09 -13.30 -11.09
N ILE A 15 -7.30 -13.21 -12.16
CA ILE A 15 -6.24 -14.19 -12.48
C ILE A 15 -5.02 -14.01 -11.58
N ILE A 16 -4.71 -12.82 -11.11
CA ILE A 16 -3.68 -12.60 -10.06
C ILE A 16 -4.04 -13.34 -8.76
N GLU A 17 -5.26 -13.85 -8.64
CA GLU A 17 -5.75 -14.57 -7.48
C GLU A 17 -5.93 -16.08 -7.66
N LEU A 18 -5.70 -16.64 -8.86
CA LEU A 18 -6.10 -18.02 -9.19
C LEU A 18 -4.98 -19.06 -9.11
N THR A 19 -3.78 -18.72 -8.75
CA THR A 19 -2.73 -19.69 -8.47
C THR A 19 -2.58 -19.96 -7.00
N MET A 20 -3.47 -20.71 -6.38
CA MET A 20 -3.22 -21.66 -5.29
C MET A 20 -4.53 -22.26 -4.75
N LEU A 21 -4.90 -23.34 -5.33
CA LEU A 21 -5.79 -24.34 -4.74
C LEU A 21 -5.08 -25.69 -4.91
N TRP A 22 -4.46 -26.17 -3.82
CA TRP A 22 -4.34 -27.62 -3.54
C TRP A 22 -3.72 -27.82 -2.17
N GLY A 23 -4.39 -28.63 -1.34
CA GLY A 23 -3.80 -29.12 -0.09
C GLY A 23 -4.83 -29.42 0.98
N ALA A 24 -5.32 -30.65 0.94
CA ALA A 24 -6.43 -31.23 1.67
C ALA A 24 -6.18 -31.52 3.17
N PHE A 25 -7.30 -31.57 3.88
CA PHE A 25 -7.69 -32.48 5.00
C PHE A 25 -6.65 -32.99 6.00
N LEU A 26 -6.90 -32.74 7.30
CA LEU A 26 -7.17 -33.84 8.23
C LEU A 26 -7.76 -33.31 9.56
N GLN A 27 -8.83 -33.98 10.00
CA GLN A 27 -9.50 -33.83 11.27
C GLN A 27 -8.77 -34.58 12.37
N LEU A 28 -9.00 -34.20 13.60
CA LEU A 28 -9.40 -34.99 14.78
C LEU A 28 -8.73 -34.53 16.08
N GLY A 29 -9.55 -34.36 17.12
CA GLY A 29 -9.16 -34.62 18.49
C GLY A 29 -9.67 -33.64 19.53
N LEU A 30 -10.95 -33.77 19.94
CA LEU A 30 -11.46 -33.23 21.22
C LEU A 30 -10.74 -33.89 22.40
N ARG A 31 -10.26 -33.10 23.35
CA ARG A 31 -10.18 -33.48 24.75
C ARG A 31 -10.45 -32.27 25.65
N ALA A 32 -11.54 -32.37 26.37
CA ALA A 32 -11.87 -31.50 27.49
C ALA A 32 -10.96 -31.84 28.70
N ALA A 33 -10.45 -30.81 29.35
CA ALA A 33 -9.91 -30.91 30.70
C ALA A 33 -10.24 -29.63 31.47
N GLN A 34 -10.63 -29.84 32.71
CA GLN A 34 -11.37 -28.98 33.61
C GLN A 34 -10.55 -27.83 34.22
N ASN A 35 -11.30 -26.81 34.59
CA ASN A 35 -10.95 -25.61 35.35
C ASN A 35 -10.07 -25.82 36.57
N THR A 36 -9.05 -24.96 36.70
CA THR A 36 -8.61 -24.45 38.00
C THR A 36 -8.41 -22.93 37.79
N ALA A 37 -9.18 -22.13 38.51
CA ALA A 37 -9.14 -20.71 38.49
C ALA A 37 -7.81 -20.21 39.11
N ALA A 38 -6.88 -19.84 38.27
CA ALA A 38 -5.72 -19.05 38.65
C ALA A 38 -5.98 -17.60 38.20
N SER A 39 -5.73 -16.63 39.08
CA SER A 39 -5.79 -15.20 38.78
C SER A 39 -5.04 -14.89 37.49
N PRO A 40 -5.58 -14.03 36.63
CA PRO A 40 -4.90 -13.73 35.36
C PRO A 40 -3.53 -13.12 35.64
N PRO A 41 -2.46 -13.62 35.02
CA PRO A 41 -1.17 -12.95 35.06
C PRO A 41 -1.34 -11.57 34.46
N GLN A 42 -0.95 -10.54 35.21
CA GLN A 42 -0.82 -9.19 34.64
C GLN A 42 0.05 -9.30 33.39
N ALA A 43 -0.54 -8.93 32.25
CA ALA A 43 0.20 -8.82 31.00
C ALA A 43 1.45 -7.94 31.24
N PRO A 44 2.65 -8.35 30.80
CA PRO A 44 3.82 -7.52 30.93
C PRO A 44 3.50 -6.19 30.25
N GLN A 45 3.61 -5.09 30.98
CA GLN A 45 3.58 -3.75 30.44
C GLN A 45 4.82 -3.64 29.56
N THR A 46 4.67 -3.87 28.27
CA THR A 46 5.69 -3.56 27.28
C THR A 46 5.91 -2.05 27.32
N LEU A 47 6.96 -1.63 28.00
CA LEU A 47 7.46 -0.26 27.88
C LEU A 47 7.76 -0.04 26.41
N SER A 48 6.90 0.71 25.72
CA SER A 48 7.09 1.05 24.32
C SER A 48 8.36 1.89 24.21
N THR A 49 9.43 1.29 23.72
CA THR A 49 10.65 2.03 23.42
C THR A 49 10.37 2.99 22.26
N PRO A 50 10.74 4.28 22.35
CA PRO A 50 10.55 5.22 21.25
C PRO A 50 11.27 4.73 19.98
N SER A 51 10.86 5.23 18.82
CA SER A 51 11.55 4.94 17.55
C SER A 51 13.02 5.34 17.67
N ARG A 52 13.90 4.53 17.09
CA ARG A 52 15.35 4.76 17.16
C ARG A 52 15.87 5.11 15.76
N ILE A 53 16.31 6.34 15.60
CA ILE A 53 16.90 6.82 14.35
C ILE A 53 18.42 6.87 14.53
N ASP A 54 19.14 6.15 13.66
CA ASP A 54 20.60 6.27 13.60
C ASP A 54 20.96 7.72 13.22
N PRO A 55 21.93 8.36 13.91
CA PRO A 55 22.34 9.73 13.60
C PRO A 55 22.75 9.94 12.13
N LYS A 56 23.24 8.91 11.43
CA LYS A 56 23.58 8.97 10.01
C LYS A 56 22.34 8.88 9.09
N ALA A 57 21.23 8.31 9.57
CA ALA A 57 19.99 8.24 8.84
C ALA A 57 19.17 9.55 8.93
N GLN A 58 19.35 10.31 10.01
CA GLN A 58 18.57 11.54 10.24
C GLN A 58 18.69 12.55 9.09
N PRO A 59 19.86 12.87 8.53
CA PRO A 59 19.96 13.80 7.40
C PRO A 59 19.22 13.32 6.14
N LEU A 60 19.16 11.99 5.90
CA LEU A 60 18.43 11.42 4.78
C LEU A 60 16.93 11.56 5.00
N LEU A 61 16.46 11.29 6.21
CA LEU A 61 15.06 11.44 6.59
C LEU A 61 14.60 12.91 6.49
N ASP A 62 15.38 13.85 7.02
CA ASP A 62 15.11 15.27 6.90
C ASP A 62 15.13 15.73 5.43
N GLY A 63 16.04 15.14 4.64
CA GLY A 63 16.17 15.39 3.21
C GLY A 63 14.93 14.98 2.44
N VAL A 64 14.42 13.77 2.64
CA VAL A 64 13.22 13.27 1.93
C VAL A 64 11.98 14.05 2.33
N ILE A 65 11.77 14.35 3.61
CA ILE A 65 10.63 15.13 4.07
C ILE A 65 10.65 16.53 3.44
N ARG A 66 11.82 17.19 3.42
CA ARG A 66 11.99 18.51 2.79
C ARG A 66 11.74 18.44 1.28
N ALA A 67 12.30 17.43 0.61
CA ALA A 67 12.13 17.22 -0.83
C ALA A 67 10.67 17.02 -1.22
N LEU A 68 9.90 16.29 -0.40
CA LEU A 68 8.47 16.04 -0.64
C LEU A 68 7.57 17.26 -0.38
N GLY A 69 8.07 18.33 0.27
CA GLY A 69 7.31 19.55 0.54
C GLY A 69 7.23 19.94 2.02
N GLY A 70 8.01 19.27 2.87
CA GLY A 70 8.13 19.61 4.30
C GLY A 70 6.79 19.63 5.02
N PRO A 71 6.42 20.78 5.64
CA PRO A 71 5.17 20.88 6.38
C PRO A 71 3.90 20.62 5.57
N ALA A 72 3.88 20.92 4.27
CA ALA A 72 2.73 20.62 3.41
C ALA A 72 2.54 19.11 3.29
N PHE A 73 3.62 18.37 3.00
CA PHE A 73 3.61 16.90 2.94
C PHE A 73 3.20 16.27 4.28
N LEU A 74 3.66 16.80 5.40
CA LEU A 74 3.38 16.22 6.71
C LEU A 74 1.93 16.42 7.19
N ARG A 75 1.22 17.44 6.70
CA ARG A 75 -0.07 17.87 7.28
C ARG A 75 -1.30 17.56 6.44
N PHE A 76 -1.16 17.30 5.14
CA PHE A 76 -2.34 17.03 4.31
C PHE A 76 -3.10 15.79 4.83
N LYS A 77 -4.43 15.79 4.69
CA LYS A 77 -5.30 14.73 5.18
C LYS A 77 -5.86 13.86 4.08
N THR A 78 -6.12 14.46 2.94
CA THR A 78 -6.78 13.79 1.82
C THR A 78 -6.00 13.99 0.53
N MET A 79 -6.15 13.03 -0.40
CA MET A 79 -5.60 13.12 -1.74
C MET A 79 -6.59 12.54 -2.75
N THR A 80 -6.96 13.33 -3.76
CA THR A 80 -7.68 12.83 -4.94
C THR A 80 -6.73 12.76 -6.12
N THR A 81 -6.70 11.62 -6.80
CA THR A 81 -5.95 11.46 -8.06
C THR A 81 -6.86 10.96 -9.17
N ARG A 82 -6.58 11.39 -10.40
CA ARG A 82 -7.25 10.94 -11.62
C ARG A 82 -6.20 10.59 -12.66
N GLY A 83 -6.48 9.55 -13.44
CA GLY A 83 -5.52 9.13 -14.45
C GLY A 83 -5.92 7.84 -15.15
N ARG A 84 -4.90 7.05 -15.48
CA ARG A 84 -5.05 5.72 -16.08
C ARG A 84 -4.28 4.70 -15.27
N VAL A 85 -4.88 3.53 -15.10
CA VAL A 85 -4.24 2.36 -14.50
C VAL A 85 -4.17 1.25 -15.53
N TYR A 86 -3.02 0.63 -15.58
CA TYR A 86 -2.72 -0.54 -16.42
C TYR A 86 -2.56 -1.74 -15.50
N ALA A 87 -3.29 -2.82 -15.80
CA ALA A 87 -3.00 -4.13 -15.23
C ALA A 87 -1.98 -4.82 -16.12
N ILE A 88 -0.97 -5.39 -15.52
CA ILE A 88 0.12 -6.09 -16.20
C ILE A 88 0.05 -7.56 -15.80
N GLU A 89 0.23 -8.46 -16.76
CA GLU A 89 0.29 -9.89 -16.57
C GLU A 89 1.30 -10.45 -17.59
N ASP A 90 2.23 -11.27 -17.15
CA ASP A 90 3.32 -11.80 -17.97
C ASP A 90 4.02 -10.70 -18.82
N GLU A 91 4.38 -9.59 -18.15
CA GLU A 91 5.02 -8.41 -18.75
C GLU A 91 4.20 -7.73 -19.88
N THR A 92 2.95 -8.13 -20.08
CA THR A 92 2.05 -7.53 -21.07
C THR A 92 0.90 -6.78 -20.43
N THR A 93 0.38 -5.76 -21.14
CA THR A 93 -0.79 -5.01 -20.66
C THR A 93 -2.05 -5.87 -20.81
N ALA A 94 -2.53 -6.44 -19.71
CA ALA A 94 -3.77 -7.22 -19.66
C ALA A 94 -5.03 -6.33 -19.61
N GLY A 95 -4.91 -5.10 -19.16
CA GLY A 95 -6.04 -4.17 -19.09
C GLY A 95 -5.63 -2.72 -18.91
N LEU A 96 -6.50 -1.81 -19.36
CA LEU A 96 -6.35 -0.36 -19.22
C LEU A 96 -7.68 0.29 -18.84
N ALA A 97 -7.71 1.09 -17.80
CA ALA A 97 -8.89 1.86 -17.43
C ALA A 97 -8.54 3.28 -16.95
N PRO A 98 -9.41 4.27 -17.22
CA PRO A 98 -9.38 5.51 -16.46
C PRO A 98 -9.79 5.23 -15.02
N TYR A 99 -9.24 5.98 -14.08
CA TYR A 99 -9.58 5.86 -12.66
C TYR A 99 -9.74 7.21 -11.98
N VAL A 100 -10.45 7.18 -10.86
CA VAL A 100 -10.46 8.21 -9.82
C VAL A 100 -10.17 7.52 -8.50
N SER A 101 -9.21 8.02 -7.76
CA SER A 101 -8.88 7.55 -6.42
C SER A 101 -9.00 8.71 -5.44
N ALA A 102 -9.81 8.54 -4.42
CA ALA A 102 -9.90 9.41 -3.25
C ALA A 102 -9.34 8.66 -2.05
N VAL A 103 -8.44 9.29 -1.32
CA VAL A 103 -7.82 8.74 -0.11
C VAL A 103 -8.00 9.73 1.03
N GLU A 104 -8.44 9.26 2.18
CA GLU A 104 -8.35 9.95 3.47
C GLU A 104 -7.40 9.14 4.34
N TYR A 105 -6.27 9.74 4.62
CA TYR A 105 -5.22 9.06 5.40
C TYR A 105 -5.63 8.90 6.87
N PRO A 106 -5.24 7.79 7.52
CA PRO A 106 -4.27 6.81 7.02
C PRO A 106 -4.85 5.62 6.23
N ASP A 107 -6.15 5.34 6.30
CA ASP A 107 -6.69 4.02 5.99
C ASP A 107 -8.04 4.00 5.28
N LYS A 108 -8.44 5.11 4.63
CA LYS A 108 -9.66 5.13 3.83
C LYS A 108 -9.34 5.38 2.36
N ARG A 109 -9.99 4.62 1.48
CA ARG A 109 -9.87 4.79 0.04
C ARG A 109 -11.18 4.48 -0.67
N ARG A 110 -11.51 5.30 -1.66
CA ARG A 110 -12.51 5.02 -2.68
C ARG A 110 -11.82 5.07 -4.05
N PHE A 111 -11.73 3.93 -4.72
CA PHE A 111 -11.05 3.78 -6.01
C PHE A 111 -12.05 3.31 -7.05
N SER A 112 -12.37 4.16 -8.02
CA SER A 112 -13.30 3.85 -9.10
C SER A 112 -12.56 3.77 -10.42
N TYR A 113 -12.74 2.70 -11.19
CA TYR A 113 -12.12 2.51 -12.48
C TYR A 113 -13.11 1.98 -13.53
N GLY A 114 -12.84 2.29 -14.81
CA GLY A 114 -13.72 1.97 -15.93
C GLY A 114 -14.54 3.15 -16.43
N LYS A 115 -15.06 3.06 -17.67
CA LYS A 115 -15.79 4.16 -18.33
C LYS A 115 -17.30 4.06 -18.20
N LYS A 116 -17.88 2.96 -18.71
CA LYS A 116 -19.35 2.83 -18.85
C LYS A 116 -20.01 2.16 -17.64
N GLN A 117 -19.31 1.23 -17.03
CA GLN A 117 -19.76 0.48 -15.86
C GLN A 117 -18.60 0.44 -14.87
N PRO A 118 -18.39 1.52 -14.12
CA PRO A 118 -17.25 1.59 -13.21
C PRO A 118 -17.39 0.56 -12.09
N VAL A 119 -16.27 -0.06 -11.77
CA VAL A 119 -16.12 -0.81 -10.53
C VAL A 119 -15.54 0.12 -9.49
N THR A 120 -16.09 0.11 -8.28
CA THR A 120 -15.62 0.94 -7.18
C THR A 120 -15.21 0.06 -6.01
N LEU A 121 -13.95 0.16 -5.64
CA LEU A 121 -13.41 -0.45 -4.43
C LEU A 121 -13.43 0.58 -3.31
N ILE A 122 -14.05 0.25 -2.20
CA ILE A 122 -14.10 1.11 -1.00
C ILE A 122 -13.40 0.37 0.13
N ASN A 123 -12.48 1.03 0.77
CA ASN A 123 -11.76 0.53 1.94
C ASN A 123 -11.86 1.57 3.07
N ASN A 124 -12.20 1.13 4.28
CA ASN A 124 -12.34 1.97 5.45
C ASN A 124 -11.94 1.17 6.70
N GLY A 125 -10.71 1.33 7.15
CA GLY A 125 -10.15 0.54 8.24
C GLY A 125 -10.15 -0.96 7.90
N ASP A 126 -10.90 -1.74 8.66
CA ASP A 126 -11.03 -3.19 8.46
C ASP A 126 -12.13 -3.59 7.47
N GLN A 127 -12.92 -2.64 7.04
CA GLN A 127 -14.05 -2.87 6.14
C GLN A 127 -13.66 -2.62 4.70
N ALA A 128 -14.13 -3.48 3.78
CA ALA A 128 -13.80 -3.36 2.37
C ALA A 128 -14.94 -3.90 1.48
N TRP A 129 -15.34 -3.10 0.50
CA TRP A 129 -16.44 -3.41 -0.40
C TRP A 129 -16.05 -3.19 -1.86
N GLU A 130 -16.68 -3.95 -2.72
CA GLU A 130 -16.67 -3.76 -4.17
C GLU A 130 -18.09 -3.45 -4.62
N LEU A 131 -18.25 -2.37 -5.38
CA LEU A 131 -19.51 -1.96 -6.00
C LEU A 131 -19.35 -2.05 -7.50
N ASP A 132 -20.28 -2.74 -8.14
CA ASP A 132 -20.32 -2.85 -9.59
C ASP A 132 -21.76 -2.82 -10.11
N ARG A 133 -21.98 -3.11 -11.39
CA ARG A 133 -23.31 -3.17 -12.02
C ARG A 133 -24.28 -4.21 -11.40
N TYR A 134 -23.76 -5.17 -10.66
CA TYR A 134 -24.56 -6.21 -10.02
C TYR A 134 -24.87 -5.91 -8.55
N GLY A 135 -24.33 -4.82 -8.04
CA GLY A 135 -24.55 -4.36 -6.67
C GLY A 135 -23.28 -4.32 -5.83
N GLN A 136 -23.46 -4.45 -4.53
CA GLN A 136 -22.42 -4.39 -3.52
C GLN A 136 -22.05 -5.79 -3.06
N THR A 137 -20.75 -6.05 -2.95
CA THR A 137 -20.19 -7.26 -2.34
C THR A 137 -19.05 -6.90 -1.40
N SER A 138 -18.70 -7.77 -0.45
CA SER A 138 -17.47 -7.65 0.32
C SER A 138 -16.28 -7.99 -0.56
N GLN A 139 -15.17 -7.26 -0.39
CA GLN A 139 -13.92 -7.65 -1.03
C GLN A 139 -13.42 -8.98 -0.47
N ARG A 140 -12.72 -9.74 -1.28
CA ARG A 140 -12.11 -11.01 -0.86
C ARG A 140 -10.98 -10.78 0.15
N PRO A 141 -10.73 -11.73 1.06
CA PRO A 141 -9.68 -11.58 2.08
C PRO A 141 -8.32 -11.21 1.50
N GLU A 142 -7.96 -11.78 0.36
CA GLU A 142 -6.69 -11.48 -0.33
C GLU A 142 -6.62 -10.03 -0.83
N GLN A 143 -7.71 -9.49 -1.37
CA GLN A 143 -7.78 -8.09 -1.79
C GLN A 143 -7.63 -7.15 -0.59
N VAL A 144 -8.29 -7.48 0.52
CA VAL A 144 -8.19 -6.73 1.77
C VAL A 144 -6.77 -6.78 2.33
N TYR A 145 -6.14 -7.95 2.33
CA TYR A 145 -4.75 -8.11 2.75
C TYR A 145 -3.81 -7.23 1.94
N ARG A 146 -3.84 -7.35 0.61
CA ARG A 146 -2.98 -6.56 -0.30
C ARG A 146 -3.21 -5.06 -0.12
N TRP A 147 -4.46 -4.64 0.02
CA TRP A 147 -4.76 -3.23 0.29
C TRP A 147 -4.18 -2.75 1.62
N LYS A 148 -4.38 -3.50 2.71
CA LYS A 148 -3.86 -3.16 4.04
C LYS A 148 -2.34 -3.03 4.03
N VAL A 149 -1.66 -4.01 3.44
CA VAL A 149 -0.21 -4.03 3.34
C VAL A 149 0.30 -2.84 2.51
N SER A 150 -0.23 -2.65 1.29
CA SER A 150 0.18 -1.54 0.43
C SER A 150 -0.16 -0.16 1.01
N THR A 151 -1.22 -0.04 1.80
CA THR A 151 -1.59 1.19 2.48
C THR A 151 -0.65 1.47 3.66
N ARG A 152 -0.33 0.45 4.47
CA ARG A 152 0.60 0.57 5.60
C ARG A 152 1.96 1.09 5.14
N TYR A 153 2.49 0.56 4.05
CA TYR A 153 3.82 0.88 3.52
C TYR A 153 3.80 1.88 2.36
N SER A 154 2.66 2.52 2.09
CA SER A 154 2.65 3.64 1.15
C SER A 154 3.61 4.74 1.60
N MET A 155 4.19 5.48 0.65
CA MET A 155 5.13 6.56 0.92
C MET A 155 4.60 7.53 1.99
N GLU A 156 3.34 7.89 1.88
CA GLU A 156 2.69 8.84 2.78
C GLU A 156 2.56 8.28 4.20
N ASN A 157 2.06 7.04 4.35
CA ASN A 157 1.91 6.44 5.68
C ASN A 157 3.25 6.06 6.29
N LEU A 158 4.19 5.57 5.48
CA LEU A 158 5.53 5.22 5.94
C LEU A 158 6.22 6.45 6.57
N LEU A 159 6.34 7.54 5.79
CA LEU A 159 7.09 8.73 6.18
C LEU A 159 6.38 9.66 7.19
N ARG A 160 5.06 9.54 7.33
CA ARG A 160 4.28 10.40 8.22
C ARG A 160 3.86 9.71 9.52
N LEU A 161 3.77 8.39 9.52
CA LEU A 161 3.24 7.63 10.65
C LEU A 161 4.19 6.52 11.11
N ARG A 162 4.60 5.61 10.21
CA ARG A 162 5.30 4.38 10.61
C ARG A 162 6.67 4.63 11.20
N ILE A 163 7.43 5.58 10.65
CA ILE A 163 8.74 5.96 11.19
C ILE A 163 8.69 6.49 12.62
N HIS A 164 7.52 6.88 13.11
CA HIS A 164 7.31 7.37 14.47
C HIS A 164 6.74 6.31 15.42
N GLU A 165 6.45 5.10 14.91
CA GLU A 165 5.94 4.02 15.76
C GLU A 165 6.99 3.57 16.79
N PRO A 166 6.53 3.16 17.98
CA PRO A 166 7.44 2.67 19.02
C PRO A 166 8.30 1.49 18.51
N SER A 167 9.57 1.52 18.92
CA SER A 167 10.57 0.47 18.62
C SER A 167 10.92 0.29 17.13
N VAL A 168 10.48 1.17 16.25
CA VAL A 168 10.97 1.21 14.86
C VAL A 168 12.43 1.66 14.87
N LEU A 169 13.26 0.92 14.13
CA LEU A 169 14.67 1.24 13.93
C LEU A 169 14.87 1.78 12.51
N ILE A 170 15.52 2.94 12.38
CA ILE A 170 15.83 3.57 11.09
C ILE A 170 17.34 3.70 10.97
N GLN A 171 17.90 3.12 9.91
CA GLN A 171 19.33 3.09 9.65
C GLN A 171 19.63 3.55 8.22
N PRO A 172 20.83 4.08 7.94
CA PRO A 172 21.23 4.33 6.57
C PRO A 172 21.43 2.99 5.86
N GLY A 173 20.78 2.81 4.71
CA GLY A 173 21.02 1.70 3.80
C GLY A 173 22.23 1.98 2.88
N GLY A 174 22.62 0.99 2.08
CA GLY A 174 23.67 1.13 1.08
C GLY A 174 23.25 2.02 -0.10
N VAL A 175 24.22 2.31 -0.96
CA VAL A 175 23.98 2.92 -2.27
C VAL A 175 23.58 1.84 -3.28
N ASP A 176 22.71 2.18 -4.22
CA ASP A 176 22.20 1.28 -5.25
C ASP A 176 21.82 2.07 -6.52
N PHE A 177 21.33 1.37 -7.52
CA PHE A 177 20.73 1.95 -8.71
C PHE A 177 19.33 1.36 -8.90
N VAL A 178 18.34 2.21 -9.11
CA VAL A 178 16.98 1.85 -9.49
C VAL A 178 16.69 2.48 -10.84
N ASP A 179 16.45 1.68 -11.87
CA ASP A 179 16.22 2.15 -13.25
C ASP A 179 17.27 3.19 -13.71
N ASN A 180 18.55 2.89 -13.48
CA ASN A 180 19.69 3.78 -13.74
C ASN A 180 19.73 5.09 -12.91
N VAL A 181 18.87 5.26 -11.94
CA VAL A 181 18.92 6.37 -11.00
C VAL A 181 19.79 5.98 -9.80
N PRO A 182 20.89 6.70 -9.50
CA PRO A 182 21.70 6.43 -8.32
C PRO A 182 20.92 6.77 -7.05
N THR A 183 20.84 5.81 -6.14
CA THR A 183 20.04 5.92 -4.91
C THR A 183 20.87 5.75 -3.65
N GLN A 184 20.35 6.28 -2.56
CA GLN A 184 20.79 6.04 -1.18
C GLN A 184 19.61 5.47 -0.40
N GLY A 185 19.80 4.29 0.21
CA GLY A 185 18.76 3.63 0.98
C GLY A 185 18.58 4.20 2.40
N LEU A 186 17.36 4.13 2.87
CA LEU A 186 16.98 4.14 4.28
C LEU A 186 16.37 2.78 4.60
N ASP A 187 16.94 2.09 5.58
CA ASP A 187 16.44 0.79 6.06
C ASP A 187 15.61 1.01 7.34
N ILE A 188 14.37 0.60 7.30
CA ILE A 188 13.39 0.77 8.37
C ILE A 188 12.97 -0.62 8.83
N THR A 189 13.24 -0.95 10.10
CA THR A 189 12.89 -2.24 10.69
C THR A 189 11.81 -2.05 11.74
N GLU A 190 10.67 -2.72 11.57
CA GLU A 190 9.56 -2.74 12.53
C GLU A 190 9.79 -3.77 13.66
N PRO A 191 9.16 -3.61 14.82
CA PRO A 191 9.29 -4.54 15.95
C PRO A 191 8.97 -6.00 15.61
N GLY A 192 8.07 -6.23 14.65
CA GLY A 192 7.71 -7.56 14.14
C GLY A 192 8.73 -8.19 13.17
N GLY A 193 9.86 -7.50 12.92
CA GLY A 193 10.90 -7.96 12.01
C GLY A 193 10.65 -7.64 10.54
N THR A 194 9.56 -6.95 10.20
CA THR A 194 9.35 -6.46 8.83
C THR A 194 10.42 -5.43 8.51
N HIS A 195 11.10 -5.65 7.40
CA HIS A 195 12.11 -4.75 6.87
C HIS A 195 11.54 -4.02 5.66
N VAL A 196 11.64 -2.68 5.69
CA VAL A 196 11.23 -1.79 4.62
C VAL A 196 12.45 -1.03 4.15
N ARG A 197 12.74 -1.06 2.87
CA ARG A 197 13.78 -0.26 2.24
C ARG A 197 13.15 0.87 1.44
N LEU A 198 13.57 2.08 1.73
CA LEU A 198 13.25 3.28 0.98
C LEU A 198 14.49 3.77 0.23
N ASP A 199 14.49 3.66 -1.07
CA ASP A 199 15.56 4.15 -1.95
C ASP A 199 15.28 5.61 -2.35
N LEU A 200 16.18 6.51 -2.03
CA LEU A 200 16.11 7.94 -2.30
C LEU A 200 17.06 8.32 -3.43
N ASN A 201 16.62 9.12 -4.37
CA ASN A 201 17.49 9.73 -5.37
C ASN A 201 18.58 10.55 -4.66
N ARG A 202 19.86 10.28 -4.94
CA ARG A 202 20.99 10.93 -4.27
C ARG A 202 21.10 12.43 -4.48
N GLN A 203 20.51 12.97 -5.54
CA GLN A 203 20.58 14.40 -5.84
C GLN A 203 19.37 15.15 -5.28
N THR A 204 18.17 14.58 -5.46
CA THR A 204 16.91 15.26 -5.14
C THR A 204 16.31 14.85 -3.80
N PHE A 205 16.76 13.75 -3.19
CA PHE A 205 16.18 13.09 -2.02
C PHE A 205 14.73 12.60 -2.23
N LEU A 206 14.18 12.69 -3.43
CA LEU A 206 12.85 12.15 -3.70
C LEU A 206 12.88 10.62 -3.66
N PRO A 207 11.83 9.97 -3.10
CA PRO A 207 11.68 8.52 -3.17
C PRO A 207 11.72 8.02 -4.61
N VAL A 208 12.46 6.95 -4.84
CA VAL A 208 12.51 6.25 -6.12
C VAL A 208 11.80 4.92 -6.01
N ARG A 209 12.05 4.19 -4.90
CA ARG A 209 11.45 2.88 -4.67
C ARG A 209 11.22 2.64 -3.18
N ILE A 210 10.13 1.98 -2.85
CA ILE A 210 9.87 1.37 -1.54
C ILE A 210 9.72 -0.12 -1.74
N THR A 211 10.53 -0.93 -1.04
CA THR A 211 10.46 -2.40 -1.07
C THR A 211 10.24 -2.92 0.34
N TYR A 212 9.34 -3.90 0.49
CA TYR A 212 9.08 -4.55 1.78
C TYR A 212 8.61 -5.99 1.59
N ARG A 213 8.91 -6.84 2.57
CA ARG A 213 8.50 -8.25 2.58
C ARG A 213 7.60 -8.53 3.77
N VAL A 214 6.46 -9.17 3.50
CA VAL A 214 5.47 -9.53 4.52
C VAL A 214 5.06 -10.98 4.32
N GLN A 215 4.88 -11.70 5.42
CA GLN A 215 4.34 -13.05 5.33
C GLN A 215 2.84 -12.99 5.02
N ASN A 216 2.41 -13.66 3.95
CA ASN A 216 1.02 -13.79 3.60
C ASN A 216 0.29 -14.61 4.68
N PRO A 217 -0.76 -14.09 5.32
CA PRO A 217 -1.42 -14.79 6.42
C PRO A 217 -2.15 -16.07 5.99
N THR A 218 -2.49 -16.18 4.70
CA THR A 218 -3.23 -17.32 4.15
C THR A 218 -2.28 -18.42 3.65
N THR A 219 -1.31 -18.05 2.81
CA THR A 219 -0.39 -19.02 2.18
C THR A 219 0.83 -19.32 3.03
N ARG A 220 1.17 -18.44 3.99
CA ARG A 220 2.40 -18.47 4.80
C ARG A 220 3.68 -18.23 4.02
N GLU A 221 3.59 -17.95 2.74
CA GLU A 221 4.71 -17.54 1.90
C GLU A 221 5.09 -16.07 2.16
N TRP A 222 6.26 -15.69 1.72
CA TRP A 222 6.70 -14.31 1.79
C TRP A 222 6.35 -13.59 0.49
N ASP A 223 5.48 -12.59 0.58
CA ASP A 223 5.22 -11.66 -0.51
C ASP A 223 6.22 -10.49 -0.42
N GLU A 224 6.91 -10.22 -1.52
CA GLU A 224 7.73 -9.03 -1.68
C GLU A 224 7.00 -8.02 -2.56
N PHE A 225 6.78 -6.84 -2.00
CA PHE A 225 6.15 -5.72 -2.70
C PHE A 225 7.22 -4.67 -3.02
N SER A 226 7.12 -4.08 -4.21
CA SER A 226 7.96 -2.95 -4.59
C SER A 226 7.13 -1.91 -5.34
N ASP A 227 7.14 -0.67 -4.85
CA ASP A 227 6.52 0.48 -5.50
C ASP A 227 7.62 1.41 -6.01
N VAL A 228 7.69 1.63 -7.33
CA VAL A 228 8.63 2.53 -7.99
C VAL A 228 7.91 3.81 -8.39
N TYR A 229 8.49 4.94 -8.03
CA TYR A 229 7.91 6.28 -8.20
C TYR A 229 8.68 7.10 -9.23
N GLY A 230 7.95 7.77 -10.14
CA GLY A 230 8.54 8.62 -11.17
C GLY A 230 7.70 9.85 -11.49
N ASP A 231 8.23 10.70 -12.39
CA ASP A 231 7.55 11.86 -12.95
C ASP A 231 7.01 12.83 -11.88
N TYR A 232 7.84 13.18 -10.91
CA TYR A 232 7.46 14.07 -9.83
C TYR A 232 7.06 15.46 -10.30
N GLN A 233 5.91 15.95 -9.86
CA GLN A 233 5.41 17.30 -10.11
C GLN A 233 5.04 17.99 -8.80
N ASN A 234 5.22 19.31 -8.75
CA ASN A 234 4.78 20.09 -7.59
C ASN A 234 3.26 20.32 -7.69
N VAL A 235 2.52 19.78 -6.74
CA VAL A 235 1.07 19.97 -6.60
C VAL A 235 0.80 20.57 -5.22
N GLN A 236 0.33 21.79 -5.16
CA GLN A 236 0.00 22.49 -3.90
C GLN A 236 1.17 22.51 -2.88
N GLY A 237 2.42 22.61 -3.39
CA GLY A 237 3.63 22.58 -2.56
C GLY A 237 4.13 21.18 -2.16
N ILE A 238 3.52 20.13 -2.67
CA ILE A 238 3.90 18.74 -2.41
C ILE A 238 4.45 18.13 -3.70
N MET A 239 5.66 17.58 -3.65
CA MET A 239 6.24 16.82 -4.76
C MET A 239 5.52 15.47 -4.88
N THR A 240 4.70 15.35 -5.90
CA THR A 240 3.77 14.25 -6.13
C THR A 240 4.25 13.39 -7.29
N PRO A 241 4.47 12.07 -7.11
CA PRO A 241 4.82 11.20 -8.22
C PRO A 241 3.62 11.05 -9.15
N MET A 242 3.79 11.31 -10.43
CA MET A 242 2.73 11.18 -11.43
C MET A 242 2.75 9.81 -12.11
N HIS A 243 3.82 9.05 -11.95
CA HIS A 243 3.95 7.67 -12.38
C HIS A 243 4.28 6.77 -11.17
N LEU A 244 3.60 5.63 -11.09
CA LEU A 244 3.80 4.61 -10.07
C LEU A 244 3.76 3.24 -10.75
N THR A 245 4.82 2.46 -10.63
CA THR A 245 4.89 1.06 -11.05
C THR A 245 4.92 0.17 -9.82
N ARG A 246 4.08 -0.84 -9.79
CA ARG A 246 3.99 -1.78 -8.68
C ARG A 246 4.44 -3.17 -9.11
N TYR A 247 5.27 -3.77 -8.27
CA TYR A 247 5.73 -5.14 -8.40
C TYR A 247 5.27 -5.99 -7.22
N LEU A 248 5.06 -7.27 -7.49
CA LEU A 248 4.83 -8.32 -6.49
C LEU A 248 5.71 -9.51 -6.84
N ASN A 249 6.62 -9.89 -5.95
CA ASN A 249 7.59 -10.97 -6.15
C ASN A 249 8.39 -10.80 -7.45
N ASP A 250 8.92 -9.58 -7.66
CA ASP A 250 9.64 -9.13 -8.86
C ASP A 250 8.82 -9.09 -10.16
N GLU A 251 7.57 -9.51 -10.15
CA GLU A 251 6.68 -9.39 -11.30
C GLU A 251 5.97 -8.03 -11.30
N ARG A 252 6.01 -7.34 -12.43
CA ARG A 252 5.27 -6.09 -12.62
C ARG A 252 3.78 -6.38 -12.73
N VAL A 253 2.99 -5.87 -11.77
CA VAL A 253 1.55 -6.15 -11.69
C VAL A 253 0.67 -4.97 -12.10
N SER A 254 1.16 -3.75 -11.99
CA SER A 254 0.40 -2.58 -12.45
C SER A 254 1.27 -1.34 -12.68
N GLU A 255 0.79 -0.49 -13.56
CA GLU A 255 1.28 0.88 -13.73
C GLU A 255 0.14 1.88 -13.58
N THR A 256 0.42 2.98 -12.93
CA THR A 256 -0.53 4.07 -12.72
C THR A 256 0.08 5.37 -13.21
N TYR A 257 -0.59 6.01 -14.17
CA TYR A 257 -0.26 7.34 -14.66
C TYR A 257 -1.33 8.32 -14.15
N ARG A 258 -0.90 9.28 -13.34
CA ARG A 258 -1.75 10.34 -12.81
C ARG A 258 -1.78 11.51 -13.79
N ASN A 259 -2.96 11.93 -14.19
CA ASN A 259 -3.16 13.14 -14.99
C ASN A 259 -3.34 14.37 -14.11
N SER A 260 -3.82 14.16 -12.88
CA SER A 260 -3.99 15.20 -11.87
C SER A 260 -3.96 14.62 -10.47
N ALA A 261 -3.53 15.45 -9.53
CA ALA A 261 -3.63 15.22 -8.09
C ALA A 261 -4.15 16.49 -7.40
N ARG A 262 -4.88 16.33 -6.30
CA ARG A 262 -5.33 17.40 -5.42
C ARG A 262 -5.24 16.92 -3.98
N TYR A 263 -4.83 17.82 -3.09
CA TYR A 263 -4.72 17.57 -1.67
C TYR A 263 -5.76 18.39 -0.91
N ASP A 264 -6.14 17.89 0.27
CA ASP A 264 -7.06 18.52 1.21
C ASP A 264 -8.43 18.87 0.63
N GLU A 265 -8.95 17.98 -0.26
CA GLU A 265 -10.34 18.04 -0.69
C GLU A 265 -11.25 17.47 0.42
N ASP A 266 -12.37 18.15 0.67
CA ASP A 266 -13.39 17.67 1.59
C ASP A 266 -14.28 16.63 0.92
N TYR A 267 -14.52 15.53 1.62
CA TYR A 267 -15.45 14.50 1.19
C TYR A 267 -16.73 14.52 2.01
N PRO A 268 -17.89 14.31 1.40
CA PRO A 268 -19.16 14.26 2.13
C PRO A 268 -19.19 13.12 3.16
N ALA A 269 -20.02 13.25 4.18
CA ALA A 269 -20.24 12.19 5.15
C ALA A 269 -20.64 10.88 4.46
N GLY A 270 -20.03 9.77 4.85
CA GLY A 270 -20.29 8.47 4.23
C GLY A 270 -19.59 8.22 2.90
N TYR A 271 -18.74 9.13 2.40
CA TYR A 271 -18.07 8.94 1.11
C TYR A 271 -17.25 7.64 1.01
N PHE A 272 -16.67 7.21 2.12
CA PHE A 272 -15.92 5.95 2.23
C PHE A 272 -16.77 4.80 2.80
N GLN A 273 -18.07 4.87 2.61
CA GLN A 273 -19.04 3.81 2.89
C GLN A 273 -19.73 3.41 1.59
N PRO A 274 -20.20 2.16 1.45
CA PRO A 274 -21.09 1.83 0.36
C PRO A 274 -22.39 2.60 0.57
N THR A 275 -22.80 3.39 -0.41
CA THR A 275 -24.15 3.98 -0.42
C THR A 275 -25.16 2.86 -0.69
N GLY A 276 -26.08 2.65 0.26
CA GLY A 276 -27.23 1.80 0.07
C GLY A 276 -28.19 2.37 -0.96
#